data_fc0e5f8fd8c8fc03753ee1b8b949724b
#
_entry.id   fc0e5f8fd8c8fc03753ee1b8b949724b
#
_cell.length_a   1.000
_cell.length_b   1.000
_cell.length_c   1.000
_cell.angle_alpha   90.00
_cell.angle_beta   90.00
_cell.angle_gamma   90.00
#
_symmetry.space_group_name_H-M   'P 1'
#
loop_
_entity.id
_entity.type
_entity.pdbx_description
1 polymer ?
#
loop_
_entity_poly.entity_id
_entity_poly.type
_entity_poly.pdbx_seq_one_letter_code
_entity_poly.pdbx_strand_id
1 'polypeptide(L)'
;MPPKVYDVAICGAGPAGAALANIFASRGIKTALVERQSDFSKEFRGEGIMPTGYQALKDIGFDLNNTEIPMEVNRRITVFYRGKHLIDADPPGFEDGLIWVSQPALLEHMIQQCQK
;
A
#
# COMPACT_ATOMS: atom_id res chain seq x y z
N MET A 1 -14.63 -22.45 -24.52
CA MET A 1 -13.78 -21.24 -24.51
C MET A 1 -12.31 -21.68 -24.41
N PRO A 2 -11.43 -21.10 -25.18
CA PRO A 2 -10.01 -21.39 -25.01
C PRO A 2 -9.55 -20.99 -23.62
N PRO A 3 -8.59 -21.71 -23.01
CA PRO A 3 -8.06 -21.34 -21.71
C PRO A 3 -7.41 -19.96 -21.77
N LYS A 4 -7.63 -19.15 -20.71
CA LYS A 4 -6.91 -17.88 -20.58
C LYS A 4 -5.43 -18.19 -20.31
N VAL A 5 -4.57 -17.66 -21.16
CA VAL A 5 -3.11 -17.77 -21.00
C VAL A 5 -2.59 -16.49 -20.38
N TYR A 6 -1.81 -16.62 -19.34
CA TYR A 6 -1.15 -15.52 -18.64
C TYR A 6 0.37 -15.64 -18.80
N ASP A 7 1.05 -14.51 -18.86
CA ASP A 7 2.52 -14.46 -18.94
C ASP A 7 3.14 -14.68 -17.54
N VAL A 8 2.44 -14.21 -16.49
CA VAL A 8 2.91 -14.28 -15.10
C VAL A 8 1.75 -14.67 -14.18
N ALA A 9 2.04 -15.46 -13.16
CA ALA A 9 1.16 -15.72 -12.03
C ALA A 9 1.80 -15.24 -10.74
N ILE A 10 1.08 -14.40 -9.98
CA ILE A 10 1.49 -13.88 -8.67
C ILE A 10 0.63 -14.57 -7.61
N CYS A 11 1.26 -15.22 -6.65
CA CYS A 11 0.58 -15.87 -5.53
C CYS A 11 0.63 -14.96 -4.29
N GLY A 12 -0.54 -14.50 -3.86
CA GLY A 12 -0.75 -13.58 -2.75
C GLY A 12 -0.96 -12.15 -3.21
N ALA A 13 -2.07 -11.55 -2.77
CA ALA A 13 -2.43 -10.16 -3.05
C ALA A 13 -2.18 -9.23 -1.85
N GLY A 14 -1.18 -9.53 -1.04
CA GLY A 14 -0.65 -8.60 -0.05
C GLY A 14 0.02 -7.39 -0.71
N PRO A 15 0.58 -6.44 0.06
CA PRO A 15 1.16 -5.21 -0.47
C PRO A 15 2.16 -5.43 -1.62
N ALA A 16 3.05 -6.41 -1.48
CA ALA A 16 4.04 -6.73 -2.51
C ALA A 16 3.41 -7.29 -3.79
N GLY A 17 2.50 -8.27 -3.65
CA GLY A 17 1.83 -8.87 -4.80
C GLY A 17 0.91 -7.89 -5.53
N ALA A 18 0.17 -7.06 -4.80
CA ALA A 18 -0.67 -6.02 -5.36
C ALA A 18 0.15 -4.94 -6.09
N ALA A 19 1.28 -4.51 -5.52
CA ALA A 19 2.19 -3.57 -6.16
C ALA A 19 2.77 -4.16 -7.45
N LEU A 20 3.26 -5.39 -7.42
CA LEU A 20 3.81 -6.07 -8.58
C LEU A 20 2.78 -6.26 -9.69
N ALA A 21 1.53 -6.62 -9.33
CA ALA A 21 0.42 -6.74 -10.28
C ALA A 21 0.13 -5.41 -10.98
N ASN A 22 0.12 -4.29 -10.25
CA ASN A 22 -0.04 -2.96 -10.84
C ASN A 22 1.12 -2.61 -11.81
N ILE A 23 2.36 -2.92 -11.45
CA ILE A 23 3.53 -2.70 -12.31
C ILE A 23 3.39 -3.51 -13.62
N PHE A 24 3.00 -4.75 -13.55
CA PHE A 24 2.83 -5.60 -14.73
C PHE A 24 1.63 -5.16 -15.58
N ALA A 25 0.50 -4.86 -14.95
CA ALA A 25 -0.69 -4.37 -15.66
C ALA A 25 -0.39 -3.08 -16.43
N SER A 26 0.31 -2.12 -15.80
CA SER A 26 0.69 -0.86 -16.45
C SER A 26 1.62 -1.03 -17.66
N ARG A 27 2.27 -2.19 -17.78
CA ARG A 27 3.15 -2.57 -18.90
C ARG A 27 2.49 -3.53 -19.90
N GLY A 28 1.19 -3.80 -19.73
CA GLY A 28 0.44 -4.70 -20.62
C GLY A 28 0.81 -6.18 -20.48
N ILE A 29 1.49 -6.58 -19.40
CA ILE A 29 1.82 -7.97 -19.11
C ILE A 29 0.58 -8.68 -18.57
N LYS A 30 0.17 -9.76 -19.22
CA LYS A 30 -0.99 -10.55 -18.79
C LYS A 30 -0.68 -11.28 -17.51
N THR A 31 -1.22 -10.80 -16.41
CA THR A 31 -0.91 -11.28 -15.07
C THR A 31 -2.13 -11.91 -14.40
N ALA A 32 -1.95 -13.11 -13.86
CA ALA A 32 -2.90 -13.71 -12.91
C ALA A 32 -2.47 -13.39 -11.49
N LEU A 33 -3.32 -12.71 -10.73
CA LEU A 33 -3.13 -12.50 -9.29
C LEU A 33 -4.04 -13.45 -8.53
N VAL A 34 -3.45 -14.34 -7.73
CA VAL A 34 -4.16 -15.37 -6.98
C VAL A 34 -4.07 -15.07 -5.49
N GLU A 35 -5.22 -14.91 -4.84
CA GLU A 35 -5.33 -14.68 -3.42
C GLU A 35 -6.22 -15.75 -2.76
N ARG A 36 -5.78 -16.23 -1.60
CA ARG A 36 -6.53 -17.23 -0.84
C ARG A 36 -7.77 -16.65 -0.17
N GLN A 37 -7.68 -15.39 0.25
CA GLN A 37 -8.78 -14.72 0.94
C GLN A 37 -9.74 -14.11 -0.09
N SER A 38 -11.04 -14.20 0.18
CA SER A 38 -12.07 -13.59 -0.64
C SER A 38 -12.17 -12.07 -0.46
N ASP A 39 -11.72 -11.59 0.68
CA ASP A 39 -11.64 -10.17 1.04
C ASP A 39 -10.49 -9.94 2.02
N PHE A 40 -10.16 -8.68 2.29
CA PHE A 40 -9.10 -8.28 3.21
C PHE A 40 -9.65 -7.82 4.58
N SER A 41 -10.93 -7.99 4.85
CA SER A 41 -11.61 -7.45 6.02
C SER A 41 -11.07 -7.98 7.36
N LYS A 42 -10.47 -9.16 7.35
CA LYS A 42 -9.86 -9.81 8.54
C LYS A 42 -8.43 -9.39 8.82
N GLU A 43 -7.80 -8.73 7.87
CA GLU A 43 -6.42 -8.24 7.99
C GLU A 43 -6.44 -6.84 8.60
N PHE A 44 -6.89 -6.73 9.88
CA PHE A 44 -6.74 -5.46 10.57
C PHE A 44 -5.27 -5.26 10.96
N ARG A 45 -4.55 -4.62 10.07
CA ARG A 45 -3.27 -4.00 10.37
C ARG A 45 -3.41 -2.54 9.99
N GLY A 46 -3.55 -1.69 11.00
CA GLY A 46 -3.41 -0.25 10.83
C GLY A 46 -1.93 -0.01 10.57
N GLU A 47 -1.57 0.34 9.35
CA GLU A 47 -0.16 0.44 8.99
C GLU A 47 0.20 1.86 8.65
N GLY A 48 1.25 2.33 9.34
CA GLY A 48 1.92 3.55 8.97
C GLY A 48 2.79 3.31 7.75
N ILE A 49 2.56 4.07 6.70
CA ILE A 49 3.43 4.09 5.52
C ILE A 49 4.48 5.16 5.74
N MET A 50 5.73 4.74 5.79
CA MET A 50 6.88 5.65 5.88
C MET A 50 7.01 6.49 4.60
N PRO A 51 7.63 7.67 4.65
CA PRO A 51 7.80 8.54 3.47
C PRO A 51 8.41 7.83 2.27
N THR A 52 9.41 6.96 2.51
CA THR A 52 10.03 6.15 1.44
C THR A 52 9.05 5.15 0.81
N GLY A 53 8.17 4.54 1.61
CA GLY A 53 7.12 3.65 1.13
C GLY A 53 6.06 4.40 0.32
N TYR A 54 5.70 5.60 0.76
CA TYR A 54 4.78 6.46 0.01
C TYR A 54 5.37 6.91 -1.32
N GLN A 55 6.66 7.28 -1.34
CA GLN A 55 7.33 7.60 -2.59
C GLN A 55 7.34 6.39 -3.54
N ALA A 56 7.63 5.19 -3.04
CA ALA A 56 7.59 3.98 -3.86
C ALA A 56 6.20 3.70 -4.46
N LEU A 57 5.12 3.97 -3.73
CA LEU A 57 3.75 3.89 -4.27
C LEU A 57 3.54 4.92 -5.39
N LYS A 58 3.98 6.15 -5.23
CA LYS A 58 3.89 7.18 -6.28
C LYS A 58 4.68 6.78 -7.53
N ASP A 59 5.86 6.20 -7.37
CA ASP A 59 6.72 5.78 -8.47
C ASP A 59 6.08 4.67 -9.33
N ILE A 60 5.20 3.86 -8.76
CA ILE A 60 4.41 2.87 -9.50
C ILE A 60 3.06 3.40 -9.99
N GLY A 61 2.84 4.71 -9.89
CA GLY A 61 1.61 5.37 -10.37
C GLY A 61 0.45 5.35 -9.37
N PHE A 62 0.73 5.07 -8.09
CA PHE A 62 -0.29 4.98 -7.05
C PHE A 62 -0.15 6.13 -6.04
N ASP A 63 -0.85 7.23 -6.29
CA ASP A 63 -0.86 8.38 -5.38
C ASP A 63 -2.10 8.36 -4.49
N LEU A 64 -1.90 8.16 -3.19
CA LEU A 64 -2.96 8.10 -2.19
C LEU A 64 -3.78 9.40 -2.11
N ASN A 65 -3.19 10.56 -2.44
CA ASN A 65 -3.90 11.83 -2.46
C ASN A 65 -4.99 11.89 -3.55
N ASN A 66 -4.88 11.04 -4.57
CA ASN A 66 -5.84 10.94 -5.66
C ASN A 66 -6.84 9.79 -5.46
N THR A 67 -6.96 9.29 -4.24
CA THR A 67 -7.87 8.20 -3.89
C THR A 67 -8.88 8.66 -2.83
N GLU A 68 -9.99 7.95 -2.72
CA GLU A 68 -10.98 8.13 -1.64
C GLU A 68 -10.66 7.28 -0.41
N ILE A 69 -9.48 6.66 -0.36
CA ILE A 69 -9.07 5.83 0.78
C ILE A 69 -8.88 6.74 2.00
N PRO A 70 -9.57 6.49 3.11
CA PRO A 70 -9.37 7.24 4.34
C PRO A 70 -7.92 7.12 4.81
N MET A 71 -7.27 8.25 5.02
CA MET A 71 -5.90 8.30 5.53
C MET A 71 -5.73 9.42 6.55
N GLU A 72 -4.76 9.25 7.43
CA GLU A 72 -4.33 10.24 8.40
C GLU A 72 -2.82 10.47 8.24
N VAL A 73 -2.40 11.74 8.29
CA VAL A 73 -1.00 12.12 8.10
C VAL A 73 -0.46 12.71 9.39
N ASN A 74 0.52 12.04 10.00
CA ASN A 74 1.20 12.49 11.20
C ASN A 74 2.61 12.97 10.87
N ARG A 75 2.90 14.24 11.17
CA ARG A 75 4.22 14.85 10.93
C ARG A 75 5.07 14.95 12.18
N ARG A 76 4.48 14.72 13.37
CA ARG A 76 5.16 14.88 14.66
C ARG A 76 5.32 13.54 15.35
N ILE A 77 6.52 13.28 15.86
CA ILE A 77 6.85 12.08 16.63
C ILE A 77 7.19 12.49 18.06
N THR A 78 6.51 11.86 19.01
CA THR A 78 6.81 11.98 20.43
C THR A 78 7.27 10.63 20.97
N VAL A 79 8.45 10.60 21.57
CA VAL A 79 9.05 9.37 22.12
C VAL A 79 9.18 9.48 23.62
N PHE A 80 8.70 8.45 24.31
CA PHE A 80 8.85 8.28 25.76
C PHE A 80 9.69 7.04 26.06
N TYR A 81 10.56 7.15 27.04
CA TYR A 81 11.32 6.02 27.58
C TYR A 81 11.22 6.00 29.10
N ARG A 82 10.74 4.89 29.65
CA ARG A 82 10.53 4.71 31.10
C ARG A 82 9.74 5.86 31.74
N GLY A 83 8.70 6.34 31.05
CA GLY A 83 7.86 7.45 31.51
C GLY A 83 8.48 8.84 31.36
N LYS A 84 9.71 8.96 30.85
CA LYS A 84 10.35 10.23 30.56
C LYS A 84 10.17 10.58 29.07
N HIS A 85 9.78 11.82 28.85
CA HIS A 85 9.71 12.39 27.50
C HIS A 85 11.12 12.61 26.96
N LEU A 86 11.45 12.00 25.82
CA LEU A 86 12.78 12.09 25.23
C LEU A 86 12.83 12.97 23.98
N ILE A 87 11.87 12.79 23.09
CA ILE A 87 11.84 13.45 21.78
C ILE A 87 10.42 13.95 21.54
N ASP A 88 10.33 15.16 21.07
CA ASP A 88 9.10 15.75 20.53
C ASP A 88 9.53 16.64 19.37
N ALA A 89 9.47 16.09 18.16
CA ALA A 89 10.03 16.73 16.98
C ALA A 89 9.32 16.31 15.69
N ASP A 90 9.52 17.12 14.69
CA ASP A 90 9.22 16.81 13.30
C ASP A 90 10.53 16.27 12.69
N PRO A 91 10.69 14.93 12.54
CA PRO A 91 11.97 14.37 12.13
C PRO A 91 12.33 14.76 10.70
N PRO A 92 13.61 15.03 10.40
CA PRO A 92 14.07 15.26 9.04
C PRO A 92 13.72 14.07 8.13
N GLY A 93 13.26 14.34 6.91
CA GLY A 93 12.81 13.30 5.96
C GLY A 93 11.38 12.85 6.17
N PHE A 94 10.64 13.49 7.08
CA PHE A 94 9.21 13.26 7.33
C PHE A 94 8.35 14.46 6.93
N GLU A 95 8.81 15.26 5.98
CA GLU A 95 8.06 16.42 5.48
C GLU A 95 6.67 16.03 4.96
N ASP A 96 6.58 14.87 4.31
CA ASP A 96 5.31 14.28 3.86
C ASP A 96 4.54 13.57 5.01
N GLY A 97 5.19 13.39 6.16
CA GLY A 97 4.63 12.72 7.32
C GLY A 97 4.57 11.19 7.21
N LEU A 98 4.15 10.57 8.31
CA LEU A 98 3.79 9.16 8.38
C LEU A 98 2.31 9.03 8.02
N ILE A 99 2.00 8.28 6.99
CA ILE A 99 0.64 8.08 6.50
C ILE A 99 0.04 6.84 7.15
N TRP A 100 -1.04 7.01 7.88
CA TRP A 100 -1.85 5.91 8.40
C TRP A 100 -3.00 5.64 7.45
N VAL A 101 -3.11 4.41 6.97
CA VAL A 101 -4.13 4.00 6.02
C VAL A 101 -4.66 2.62 6.39
N SER A 102 -5.94 2.39 6.11
CA SER A 102 -6.51 1.04 6.21
C SER A 102 -5.88 0.14 5.16
N GLN A 103 -5.10 -0.86 5.58
CA GLN A 103 -4.48 -1.81 4.66
C GLN A 103 -5.52 -2.56 3.80
N PRO A 104 -6.66 -3.04 4.33
CA PRO A 104 -7.70 -3.63 3.49
C PRO A 104 -8.17 -2.70 2.37
N ALA A 105 -8.48 -1.44 2.69
CA ALA A 105 -8.93 -0.47 1.70
C ALA A 105 -7.86 -0.17 0.66
N LEU A 106 -6.59 -0.08 1.07
CA LEU A 106 -5.45 0.11 0.17
C LEU A 106 -5.32 -1.06 -0.81
N LEU A 107 -5.33 -2.30 -0.30
CA LEU A 107 -5.18 -3.50 -1.13
C LEU A 107 -6.34 -3.69 -2.11
N GLU A 108 -7.57 -3.49 -1.66
CA GLU A 108 -8.75 -3.55 -2.51
C GLU A 108 -8.65 -2.53 -3.66
N HIS A 109 -8.25 -1.30 -3.36
CA HIS A 109 -8.09 -0.26 -4.37
C HIS A 109 -6.97 -0.60 -5.36
N MET A 110 -5.82 -1.10 -4.89
CA MET A 110 -4.70 -1.52 -5.74
C MET A 110 -5.11 -2.65 -6.69
N ILE A 111 -5.89 -3.62 -6.21
CA ILE A 111 -6.39 -4.72 -7.03
C ILE A 111 -7.40 -4.23 -8.07
N GLN A 112 -8.32 -3.35 -7.69
CA GLN A 112 -9.27 -2.76 -8.64
C GLN A 112 -8.57 -1.95 -9.74
N GLN A 113 -7.47 -1.29 -9.41
CA GLN A 113 -6.70 -0.52 -10.37
C GLN A 113 -6.01 -1.43 -11.40
N CYS A 114 -5.44 -2.56 -11.00
CA CYS A 114 -4.76 -3.46 -11.93
C CYS A 114 -5.71 -4.31 -12.79
N GLN A 115 -7.02 -4.28 -12.51
CA GLN A 115 -8.05 -4.96 -13.33
C GLN A 115 -8.59 -4.09 -14.48
N LYS A 116 -8.28 -2.82 -14.51
CA LYS A 116 -8.69 -1.88 -15.57
C LYS A 116 -7.76 -1.96 -16.78
#